data_83620a3a4c40804a57e5a70ac8c2daf4
#
_entry.id   83620a3a4c40804a57e5a70ac8c2daf4
#
_cell.length_a   1.000
_cell.length_b   1.000
_cell.length_c   1.000
_cell.angle_alpha   90.00
_cell.angle_beta   90.00
_cell.angle_gamma   90.00
#
_symmetry.space_group_name_H-M   'P 1'
#
loop_
_entity.id
_entity.type
_entity.pdbx_description
1 polymer ?
#
loop_
_entity_poly.entity_id
_entity_poly.type
_entity_poly.pdbx_seq_one_letter_code
_entity_poly.pdbx_strand_id
1 'polypeptide(L)'
;MRVIVSFTALLLSVIFLQLSTGGLGPLDALSGVLMGFSSSEIGLLGSAHFLGFFIGCWWAPRLMGAIGHSRGFATFVAFGLIGILGHTLSNQPWVWIILRIFSGLSVAGCYSIIEAWLQAKLKNKNRGRSLGAYRLVDMGASLSGQLLISILEPAYYLSYNILALICTAALLPLTLTRAKQPELPITPKLRPIAAYKLSPLAIFAAIVAGLTGASFRMIGPIYGLQVG
;
A
#
# COMPACT_ATOMS: atom_id res chain seq x y z
N MET A 1 23.22 -17.56 2.94
CA MET A 1 22.35 -17.44 4.10
C MET A 1 21.86 -15.99 4.33
N ARG A 2 22.72 -14.97 4.51
CA ARG A 2 22.28 -13.57 4.77
C ARG A 2 21.39 -12.93 3.68
N VAL A 3 21.59 -13.24 2.41
CA VAL A 3 20.76 -12.72 1.29
C VAL A 3 19.35 -13.32 1.33
N ILE A 4 19.23 -14.62 1.61
CA ILE A 4 17.95 -15.33 1.72
C ILE A 4 17.16 -14.75 2.89
N VAL A 5 17.75 -14.61 4.05
CA VAL A 5 17.09 -14.04 5.25
C VAL A 5 16.56 -12.63 4.98
N SER A 6 17.34 -11.81 4.29
CA SER A 6 16.92 -10.45 3.95
C SER A 6 15.78 -10.41 2.93
N PHE A 7 15.78 -11.32 1.96
CA PHE A 7 14.71 -11.45 0.98
C PHE A 7 13.41 -11.91 1.64
N THR A 8 13.50 -12.90 2.52
CA THR A 8 12.36 -13.39 3.31
C THR A 8 11.76 -12.30 4.19
N ALA A 9 12.60 -11.49 4.85
CA ALA A 9 12.11 -10.38 5.68
C ALA A 9 11.33 -9.34 4.84
N LEU A 10 11.81 -8.99 3.65
CA LEU A 10 11.10 -8.09 2.74
C LEU A 10 9.76 -8.68 2.29
N LEU A 11 9.72 -9.98 1.92
CA LEU A 11 8.50 -10.64 1.51
C LEU A 11 7.47 -10.71 2.64
N LEU A 12 7.89 -11.02 3.87
CA LEU A 12 7.00 -11.01 5.04
C LEU A 12 6.44 -9.63 5.32
N SER A 13 7.25 -8.56 5.22
CA SER A 13 6.75 -7.20 5.37
C SER A 13 5.71 -6.85 4.29
N VAL A 14 5.90 -7.29 3.05
CA VAL A 14 4.91 -7.13 1.97
C VAL A 14 3.62 -7.89 2.27
N ILE A 15 3.73 -9.13 2.75
CA ILE A 15 2.55 -9.93 3.11
C ILE A 15 1.70 -9.21 4.15
N PHE A 16 2.28 -8.78 5.25
CA PHE A 16 1.55 -8.07 6.30
C PHE A 16 0.99 -6.73 5.82
N LEU A 17 1.77 -5.98 5.04
CA LEU A 17 1.32 -4.72 4.47
C LEU A 17 0.10 -4.93 3.57
N GLN A 18 0.15 -5.91 2.66
CA GLN A 18 -0.93 -6.18 1.72
C GLN A 18 -2.16 -6.82 2.36
N LEU A 19 -1.98 -7.68 3.36
CA LEU A 19 -3.11 -8.20 4.15
C LEU A 19 -3.90 -7.06 4.78
N SER A 20 -3.22 -6.06 5.34
CA SER A 20 -3.87 -4.91 5.94
C SER A 20 -4.48 -3.97 4.89
N THR A 21 -3.66 -3.48 3.96
CA THR A 21 -4.07 -2.42 3.03
C THR A 21 -4.95 -2.93 1.89
N GLY A 22 -4.79 -4.19 1.50
CA GLY A 22 -5.63 -4.85 0.48
C GLY A 22 -7.09 -4.98 0.92
N GLY A 23 -7.33 -5.18 2.22
CA GLY A 23 -8.66 -5.25 2.81
C GLY A 23 -9.27 -3.89 3.14
N LEU A 24 -8.45 -2.88 3.44
CA LEU A 24 -8.94 -1.59 3.93
C LEU A 24 -9.87 -0.87 2.94
N GLY A 25 -9.56 -0.89 1.63
CA GLY A 25 -10.39 -0.23 0.63
C GLY A 25 -11.81 -0.79 0.55
N PRO A 26 -11.98 -2.09 0.33
CA PRO A 26 -13.30 -2.73 0.37
C PRO A 26 -14.03 -2.56 1.71
N LEU A 27 -13.32 -2.67 2.85
CA LEU A 27 -13.91 -2.46 4.17
C LEU A 27 -14.48 -1.04 4.31
N ASP A 28 -13.73 -0.02 3.88
CA ASP A 28 -14.18 1.37 3.93
C ASP A 28 -15.40 1.62 3.04
N ALA A 29 -15.41 1.01 1.83
CA ALA A 29 -16.55 1.13 0.93
C ALA A 29 -17.83 0.54 1.55
N LEU A 30 -17.76 -0.68 2.10
CA LEU A 30 -18.89 -1.34 2.77
C LEU A 30 -19.30 -0.61 4.04
N SER A 31 -18.36 -0.17 4.85
CA SER A 31 -18.63 0.61 6.06
C SER A 31 -19.29 1.95 5.73
N GLY A 32 -18.84 2.63 4.68
CA GLY A 32 -19.43 3.89 4.22
C GLY A 32 -20.91 3.71 3.82
N VAL A 33 -21.22 2.61 3.11
CA VAL A 33 -22.65 2.29 2.78
C VAL A 33 -23.48 2.12 4.05
N LEU A 34 -23.01 1.35 5.04
CA LEU A 34 -23.71 1.13 6.31
C LEU A 34 -23.86 2.41 7.14
N MET A 35 -22.89 3.33 7.04
CA MET A 35 -22.92 4.63 7.73
C MET A 35 -23.74 5.68 6.98
N GLY A 36 -24.31 5.35 5.82
CA GLY A 36 -25.14 6.26 5.02
C GLY A 36 -24.33 7.28 4.20
N PHE A 37 -23.06 7.00 3.90
CA PHE A 37 -22.29 7.84 3.01
C PHE A 37 -22.86 7.78 1.58
N SER A 38 -22.91 8.92 0.92
CA SER A 38 -23.30 8.98 -0.48
C SER A 38 -22.27 8.28 -1.38
N SER A 39 -22.71 7.82 -2.55
CA SER A 39 -21.82 7.20 -3.55
C SER A 39 -20.66 8.12 -3.95
N SER A 40 -20.89 9.44 -3.96
CA SER A 40 -19.84 10.44 -4.24
C SER A 40 -18.78 10.48 -3.12
N GLU A 41 -19.20 10.45 -1.86
CA GLU A 41 -18.29 10.43 -0.71
C GLU A 41 -17.44 9.16 -0.71
N ILE A 42 -18.04 8.01 -0.98
CA ILE A 42 -17.33 6.74 -1.09
C ILE A 42 -16.32 6.78 -2.26
N GLY A 43 -16.71 7.34 -3.41
CA GLY A 43 -15.80 7.55 -4.53
C GLY A 43 -14.62 8.48 -4.18
N LEU A 44 -14.86 9.51 -3.37
CA LEU A 44 -13.83 10.42 -2.87
C LEU A 44 -12.83 9.72 -1.94
N LEU A 45 -13.24 8.71 -1.16
CA LEU A 45 -12.31 7.90 -0.35
C LEU A 45 -11.25 7.23 -1.22
N GLY A 46 -11.64 6.67 -2.37
CA GLY A 46 -10.72 6.10 -3.35
C GLY A 46 -9.78 7.14 -3.94
N SER A 47 -10.32 8.27 -4.38
CA SER A 47 -9.55 9.38 -4.95
C SER A 47 -8.53 9.94 -3.96
N ALA A 48 -8.93 10.11 -2.70
CA ALA A 48 -8.07 10.58 -1.61
C ALA A 48 -6.90 9.60 -1.35
N HIS A 49 -7.16 8.29 -1.39
CA HIS A 49 -6.10 7.29 -1.29
C HIS A 49 -5.04 7.47 -2.39
N PHE A 50 -5.47 7.65 -3.65
CA PHE A 50 -4.53 7.84 -4.76
C PHE A 50 -3.80 9.18 -4.70
N LEU A 51 -4.43 10.23 -4.18
CA LEU A 51 -3.74 11.49 -3.89
C LEU A 51 -2.60 11.27 -2.89
N GLY A 52 -2.90 10.58 -1.79
CA GLY A 52 -1.89 10.20 -0.80
C GLY A 52 -0.78 9.33 -1.39
N PHE A 53 -1.15 8.36 -2.22
CA PHE A 53 -0.21 7.50 -2.93
C PHE A 53 0.74 8.32 -3.82
N PHE A 54 0.23 9.26 -4.58
CA PHE A 54 1.04 10.14 -5.42
C PHE A 54 2.04 10.98 -4.58
N ILE A 55 1.57 11.57 -3.48
CA ILE A 55 2.42 12.31 -2.54
C ILE A 55 3.51 11.38 -1.99
N GLY A 56 3.15 10.15 -1.62
CA GLY A 56 4.08 9.13 -1.11
C GLY A 56 5.17 8.77 -2.11
N CYS A 57 4.83 8.54 -3.36
CA CYS A 57 5.80 8.29 -4.44
C CYS A 57 6.82 9.41 -4.60
N TRP A 58 6.38 10.65 -4.41
CA TRP A 58 7.25 11.82 -4.52
C TRP A 58 8.12 12.02 -3.26
N TRP A 59 7.57 11.75 -2.08
CA TRP A 59 8.23 12.01 -0.79
C TRP A 59 9.12 10.86 -0.31
N ALA A 60 8.73 9.61 -0.57
CA ALA A 60 9.46 8.44 -0.07
C ALA A 60 10.95 8.41 -0.43
N PRO A 61 11.39 8.70 -1.67
CA PRO A 61 12.81 8.71 -2.00
C PRO A 61 13.59 9.77 -1.23
N ARG A 62 12.98 10.92 -0.95
CA ARG A 62 13.60 12.01 -0.18
C ARG A 62 13.76 11.62 1.27
N LEU A 63 12.69 11.11 1.87
CA LEU A 63 12.71 10.66 3.26
C LEU A 63 13.70 9.52 3.45
N MET A 64 13.68 8.53 2.55
CA MET A 64 14.63 7.41 2.57
C MET A 64 16.07 7.89 2.47
N GLY A 65 16.36 8.89 1.64
CA GLY A 65 17.68 9.53 1.53
C GLY A 65 18.11 10.25 2.80
N ALA A 66 17.18 10.84 3.54
CA ALA A 66 17.48 11.61 4.76
C ALA A 66 17.66 10.72 6.00
N ILE A 67 16.79 9.72 6.21
CA ILE A 67 16.74 8.93 7.45
C ILE A 67 17.02 7.44 7.28
N GLY A 68 17.22 6.98 6.04
CA GLY A 68 17.49 5.58 5.70
C GLY A 68 16.22 4.73 5.50
N HIS A 69 16.42 3.50 5.02
CA HIS A 69 15.33 2.61 4.61
C HIS A 69 14.45 2.18 5.79
N SER A 70 15.04 1.66 6.88
CA SER A 70 14.25 1.11 8.01
C SER A 70 13.45 2.18 8.75
N ARG A 71 14.06 3.36 9.00
CA ARG A 71 13.35 4.46 9.66
C ARG A 71 12.26 5.04 8.75
N GLY A 72 12.56 5.20 7.45
CA GLY A 72 11.58 5.61 6.46
C GLY A 72 10.39 4.67 6.40
N PHE A 73 10.64 3.35 6.39
CA PHE A 73 9.59 2.35 6.42
C PHE A 73 8.70 2.47 7.68
N ALA A 74 9.32 2.59 8.85
CA ALA A 74 8.58 2.77 10.10
C ALA A 74 7.72 4.05 10.10
N THR A 75 8.24 5.15 9.55
CA THR A 75 7.48 6.40 9.40
C THR A 75 6.25 6.21 8.52
N PHE A 76 6.39 5.53 7.36
CA PHE A 76 5.25 5.30 6.49
C PHE A 76 4.24 4.32 7.08
N VAL A 77 4.67 3.29 7.81
CA VAL A 77 3.75 2.42 8.55
C VAL A 77 3.00 3.21 9.63
N ALA A 78 3.66 4.15 10.33
CA ALA A 78 2.99 5.01 11.30
C ALA A 78 1.88 5.86 10.66
N PHE A 79 2.10 6.43 9.45
CA PHE A 79 1.03 7.10 8.70
C PHE A 79 -0.11 6.13 8.35
N GLY A 80 0.20 4.89 7.99
CA GLY A 80 -0.81 3.87 7.74
C GLY A 80 -1.66 3.57 8.97
N LEU A 81 -1.02 3.46 10.14
CA LEU A 81 -1.72 3.26 11.42
C LEU A 81 -2.63 4.43 11.77
N ILE A 82 -2.17 5.67 11.59
CA ILE A 82 -3.00 6.87 11.77
C ILE A 82 -4.21 6.79 10.81
N GLY A 83 -3.96 6.45 9.54
CA GLY A 83 -5.02 6.27 8.56
C GLY A 83 -6.03 5.21 8.98
N ILE A 84 -5.60 4.03 9.40
CA ILE A 84 -6.50 2.91 9.74
C ILE A 84 -7.25 3.19 11.06
N LEU A 85 -6.53 3.51 12.14
CA LEU A 85 -7.13 3.71 13.45
C LEU A 85 -8.00 4.96 13.51
N GLY A 86 -7.65 6.00 12.74
CA GLY A 86 -8.41 7.23 12.68
C GLY A 86 -9.86 7.02 12.23
N HIS A 87 -10.14 6.00 11.40
CA HIS A 87 -11.50 5.67 10.96
C HIS A 87 -12.43 5.33 12.13
N THR A 88 -11.89 4.80 13.24
CA THR A 88 -12.68 4.47 14.44
C THR A 88 -13.03 5.67 15.32
N LEU A 89 -12.42 6.84 15.05
CA LEU A 89 -12.58 8.05 15.86
C LEU A 89 -13.72 8.97 15.38
N SER A 90 -14.21 8.78 14.15
CA SER A 90 -15.22 9.67 13.58
C SER A 90 -16.04 8.96 12.50
N ASN A 91 -17.34 9.26 12.47
CA ASN A 91 -18.25 8.79 11.44
C ASN A 91 -18.49 9.85 10.33
N GLN A 92 -17.64 10.87 10.27
CA GLN A 92 -17.77 11.94 9.29
C GLN A 92 -17.04 11.61 7.99
N PRO A 93 -17.68 11.68 6.80
CA PRO A 93 -17.05 11.31 5.52
C PRO A 93 -15.78 12.11 5.23
N TRP A 94 -15.75 13.41 5.54
CA TRP A 94 -14.59 14.28 5.29
C TRP A 94 -13.37 13.88 6.13
N VAL A 95 -13.57 13.36 7.37
CA VAL A 95 -12.48 12.82 8.20
C VAL A 95 -11.89 11.59 7.53
N TRP A 96 -12.74 10.69 7.06
CA TRP A 96 -12.32 9.48 6.35
C TRP A 96 -11.54 9.81 5.06
N ILE A 97 -11.95 10.83 4.32
CA ILE A 97 -11.22 11.31 3.13
C ILE A 97 -9.79 11.71 3.50
N ILE A 98 -9.59 12.45 4.60
CA ILE A 98 -8.24 12.83 5.07
C ILE A 98 -7.43 11.59 5.49
N LEU A 99 -8.04 10.66 6.22
CA LEU A 99 -7.40 9.43 6.67
C LEU A 99 -7.00 8.53 5.51
N ARG A 100 -7.76 8.53 4.42
CA ARG A 100 -7.42 7.82 3.19
C ARG A 100 -6.19 8.39 2.49
N ILE A 101 -5.92 9.70 2.62
CA ILE A 101 -4.66 10.30 2.14
C ILE A 101 -3.48 9.69 2.92
N PHE A 102 -3.58 9.58 4.25
CA PHE A 102 -2.53 8.95 5.07
C PHE A 102 -2.30 7.48 4.69
N SER A 103 -3.37 6.73 4.46
CA SER A 103 -3.25 5.32 4.04
C SER A 103 -2.58 5.20 2.66
N GLY A 104 -2.91 6.03 1.70
CA GLY A 104 -2.28 6.06 0.38
C GLY A 104 -0.80 6.44 0.45
N LEU A 105 -0.47 7.47 1.23
CA LEU A 105 0.90 7.90 1.51
C LEU A 105 1.74 6.77 2.10
N SER A 106 1.18 6.05 3.08
CA SER A 106 1.80 4.89 3.72
C SER A 106 2.14 3.80 2.71
N VAL A 107 1.16 3.39 1.91
CA VAL A 107 1.31 2.31 0.93
C VAL A 107 2.42 2.66 -0.06
N ALA A 108 2.37 3.84 -0.69
CA ALA A 108 3.38 4.27 -1.65
C ALA A 108 4.78 4.35 -1.05
N GLY A 109 4.87 4.87 0.18
CA GLY A 109 6.14 4.99 0.89
C GLY A 109 6.75 3.65 1.24
N CYS A 110 5.96 2.74 1.79
CA CYS A 110 6.40 1.38 2.12
C CYS A 110 6.85 0.61 0.87
N TYR A 111 6.09 0.67 -0.22
CA TYR A 111 6.46 0.02 -1.48
C TYR A 111 7.73 0.60 -2.07
N SER A 112 7.87 1.92 -2.11
CA SER A 112 9.07 2.57 -2.62
C SER A 112 10.33 2.09 -1.90
N ILE A 113 10.25 1.91 -0.57
CA ILE A 113 11.37 1.46 0.25
C ILE A 113 11.64 -0.03 0.04
N ILE A 114 10.61 -0.88 0.04
CA ILE A 114 10.75 -2.32 -0.18
C ILE A 114 11.34 -2.58 -1.57
N GLU A 115 10.83 -1.93 -2.60
CA GLU A 115 11.30 -2.11 -3.97
C GLU A 115 12.74 -1.59 -4.15
N ALA A 116 13.10 -0.46 -3.56
CA ALA A 116 14.47 0.04 -3.57
C ALA A 116 15.43 -0.97 -2.90
N TRP A 117 15.03 -1.50 -1.75
CA TRP A 117 15.83 -2.50 -1.03
C TRP A 117 15.94 -3.81 -1.79
N LEU A 118 14.83 -4.26 -2.40
CA LEU A 118 14.80 -5.45 -3.24
C LEU A 118 15.73 -5.28 -4.44
N GLN A 119 15.60 -4.17 -5.19
CA GLN A 119 16.40 -3.89 -6.38
C GLN A 119 17.92 -3.88 -6.08
N ALA A 120 18.34 -3.31 -4.95
CA ALA A 120 19.72 -3.27 -4.54
C ALA A 120 20.34 -4.66 -4.24
N LYS A 121 19.52 -5.67 -3.99
CA LYS A 121 19.95 -7.05 -3.69
C LYS A 121 19.88 -8.00 -4.86
N LEU A 122 19.19 -7.63 -5.93
CA LEU A 122 18.97 -8.47 -7.10
C LEU A 122 20.22 -8.48 -7.99
N LYS A 123 20.68 -9.69 -8.34
CA LYS A 123 21.69 -9.89 -9.38
C LYS A 123 20.99 -10.07 -10.73
N ASN A 124 21.56 -9.56 -11.80
CA ASN A 124 20.99 -9.61 -13.15
C ASN A 124 20.56 -11.03 -13.56
N LYS A 125 21.33 -12.06 -13.20
CA LYS A 125 21.07 -13.47 -13.54
C LYS A 125 19.70 -13.97 -13.02
N ASN A 126 19.25 -13.52 -11.82
CA ASN A 126 18.05 -14.03 -11.15
C ASN A 126 16.98 -12.93 -10.99
N ARG A 127 17.16 -11.76 -11.58
CA ARG A 127 16.30 -10.59 -11.38
C ARG A 127 14.83 -10.87 -11.72
N GLY A 128 14.56 -11.44 -12.89
CA GLY A 128 13.21 -11.75 -13.34
C GLY A 128 12.50 -12.74 -12.43
N ARG A 129 13.18 -13.84 -12.02
CA ARG A 129 12.62 -14.84 -11.10
C ARG A 129 12.30 -14.26 -9.73
N SER A 130 13.18 -13.44 -9.19
CA SER A 130 13.00 -12.82 -7.87
C SER A 130 11.88 -11.78 -7.88
N LEU A 131 11.78 -10.96 -8.94
CA LEU A 131 10.67 -10.02 -9.11
C LEU A 131 9.34 -10.74 -9.34
N GLY A 132 9.32 -11.84 -10.10
CA GLY A 132 8.15 -12.68 -10.27
C GLY A 132 7.66 -13.26 -8.94
N ALA A 133 8.56 -13.82 -8.12
CA ALA A 133 8.23 -14.31 -6.79
C ALA A 133 7.69 -13.20 -5.87
N TYR A 134 8.31 -12.01 -5.89
CA TYR A 134 7.81 -10.86 -5.16
C TYR A 134 6.38 -10.48 -5.58
N ARG A 135 6.10 -10.42 -6.88
CA ARG A 135 4.76 -10.10 -7.38
C ARG A 135 3.71 -11.16 -7.06
N LEU A 136 4.07 -12.45 -7.10
CA LEU A 136 3.17 -13.53 -6.67
C LEU A 136 2.79 -13.40 -5.20
N VAL A 137 3.77 -13.12 -4.33
CA VAL A 137 3.54 -12.91 -2.90
C VAL A 137 2.67 -11.67 -2.67
N ASP A 138 2.98 -10.57 -3.34
CA ASP A 138 2.25 -9.29 -3.27
C ASP A 138 0.77 -9.47 -3.66
N MET A 139 0.53 -10.06 -4.83
CA MET A 139 -0.83 -10.31 -5.33
C MET A 139 -1.59 -11.32 -4.47
N GLY A 140 -0.93 -12.41 -4.04
CA GLY A 140 -1.53 -13.40 -3.16
C GLY A 140 -1.93 -12.83 -1.81
N ALA A 141 -1.08 -11.99 -1.21
CA ALA A 141 -1.37 -11.33 0.05
C ALA A 141 -2.50 -10.28 -0.11
N SER A 142 -2.53 -9.55 -1.23
CA SER A 142 -3.62 -8.62 -1.54
C SER A 142 -4.97 -9.33 -1.68
N LEU A 143 -4.98 -10.46 -2.40
CA LEU A 143 -6.18 -11.29 -2.53
C LEU A 143 -6.63 -11.80 -1.15
N SER A 144 -5.72 -12.32 -0.35
CA SER A 144 -6.02 -12.79 1.01
C SER A 144 -6.57 -11.65 1.89
N GLY A 145 -6.02 -10.44 1.76
CA GLY A 145 -6.53 -9.25 2.45
C GLY A 145 -7.96 -8.89 2.04
N GLN A 146 -8.29 -9.02 0.75
CA GLN A 146 -9.67 -8.82 0.27
C GLN A 146 -10.62 -9.93 0.78
N LEU A 147 -10.19 -11.18 0.78
CA LEU A 147 -10.97 -12.29 1.33
C LEU A 147 -11.18 -12.17 2.85
N LEU A 148 -10.26 -11.52 3.56
CA LEU A 148 -10.42 -11.25 4.99
C LEU A 148 -11.68 -10.42 5.29
N ILE A 149 -12.16 -9.60 4.34
CA ILE A 149 -13.37 -8.81 4.49
C ILE A 149 -14.61 -9.68 4.71
N SER A 150 -14.63 -10.91 4.20
CA SER A 150 -15.77 -11.83 4.42
C SER A 150 -15.97 -12.21 5.89
N ILE A 151 -14.97 -12.02 6.74
CA ILE A 151 -15.01 -12.32 8.17
C ILE A 151 -14.86 -11.07 9.05
N LEU A 152 -14.53 -9.92 8.45
CA LEU A 152 -14.47 -8.63 9.13
C LEU A 152 -15.84 -7.93 9.01
N GLU A 153 -16.40 -7.54 10.14
CA GLU A 153 -17.65 -6.80 10.19
C GLU A 153 -17.42 -5.34 9.76
N PRO A 154 -18.09 -4.86 8.67
CA PRO A 154 -17.97 -3.47 8.26
C PRO A 154 -18.53 -2.51 9.32
N ALA A 155 -18.04 -1.29 9.35
CA ALA A 155 -18.38 -0.25 10.33
C ALA A 155 -18.10 -0.61 11.80
N TYR A 156 -17.41 -1.72 12.05
CA TYR A 156 -17.06 -2.16 13.39
C TYR A 156 -15.59 -1.87 13.72
N TYR A 157 -15.34 -1.24 14.85
CA TYR A 157 -14.00 -0.79 15.25
C TYR A 157 -12.96 -1.92 15.34
N LEU A 158 -13.38 -3.14 15.72
CA LEU A 158 -12.49 -4.29 15.83
C LEU A 158 -11.87 -4.67 14.48
N SER A 159 -12.61 -4.53 13.40
CA SER A 159 -12.13 -4.81 12.04
C SER A 159 -10.96 -3.89 11.67
N TYR A 160 -11.07 -2.61 11.98
CA TYR A 160 -9.97 -1.64 11.79
C TYR A 160 -8.79 -1.93 12.70
N ASN A 161 -9.04 -2.31 13.97
CA ASN A 161 -7.97 -2.67 14.90
C ASN A 161 -7.20 -3.91 14.43
N ILE A 162 -7.87 -4.92 13.90
CA ILE A 162 -7.22 -6.11 13.31
C ILE A 162 -6.33 -5.69 12.13
N LEU A 163 -6.84 -4.88 11.20
CA LEU A 163 -6.04 -4.38 10.08
C LEU A 163 -4.85 -3.54 10.56
N ALA A 164 -5.01 -2.73 11.61
CA ALA A 164 -3.93 -1.94 12.20
C ALA A 164 -2.85 -2.83 12.83
N LEU A 165 -3.24 -3.89 13.54
CA LEU A 165 -2.30 -4.85 14.12
C LEU A 165 -1.51 -5.58 13.01
N ILE A 166 -2.18 -6.01 11.94
CA ILE A 166 -1.52 -6.62 10.77
C ILE A 166 -0.56 -5.61 10.11
N CYS A 167 -0.97 -4.34 9.95
CA CYS A 167 -0.10 -3.29 9.42
C CYS A 167 1.14 -3.08 10.31
N THR A 168 0.96 -3.06 11.62
CA THR A 168 2.07 -2.95 12.59
C THR A 168 3.02 -4.13 12.47
N ALA A 169 2.49 -5.35 12.29
CA ALA A 169 3.30 -6.55 12.13
C ALA A 169 4.24 -6.47 10.91
N ALA A 170 3.92 -5.66 9.89
CA ALA A 170 4.81 -5.42 8.76
C ALA A 170 6.17 -4.81 9.14
N LEU A 171 6.26 -4.15 10.31
CA LEU A 171 7.52 -3.59 10.82
C LEU A 171 8.49 -4.68 11.27
N LEU A 172 7.99 -5.74 11.88
CA LEU A 172 8.81 -6.73 12.59
C LEU A 172 9.87 -7.39 11.69
N PRO A 173 9.54 -7.92 10.49
CA PRO A 173 10.55 -8.58 9.68
C PRO A 173 11.66 -7.63 9.23
N LEU A 174 11.30 -6.39 8.90
CA LEU A 174 12.25 -5.41 8.36
C LEU A 174 13.12 -4.80 9.46
N THR A 175 12.59 -4.56 10.65
CA THR A 175 13.33 -3.98 11.79
C THR A 175 14.21 -5.00 12.49
N LEU A 176 13.77 -6.26 12.57
CA LEU A 176 14.53 -7.35 13.20
C LEU A 176 15.63 -7.91 12.30
N THR A 177 15.58 -7.65 10.98
CA THR A 177 16.61 -8.16 10.08
C THR A 177 17.96 -7.47 10.32
N ARG A 178 19.03 -8.26 10.50
CA ARG A 178 20.41 -7.77 10.56
C ARG A 178 21.04 -7.56 9.18
N ALA A 179 20.23 -7.60 8.13
CA ALA A 179 20.73 -7.40 6.77
C ALA A 179 21.21 -5.96 6.55
N LYS A 180 22.38 -5.81 5.95
CA LYS A 180 22.90 -4.49 5.59
C LYS A 180 21.90 -3.77 4.70
N GLN A 181 21.49 -2.57 5.12
CA GLN A 181 20.65 -1.70 4.30
C GLN A 181 21.39 -1.32 3.02
N PRO A 182 20.69 -1.10 1.91
CA PRO A 182 21.28 -0.56 0.70
C PRO A 182 21.92 0.81 0.97
N GLU A 183 22.88 1.17 0.16
CA GLU A 183 23.41 2.54 0.14
C GLU A 183 22.27 3.49 -0.24
N LEU A 184 22.28 4.67 0.38
CA LEU A 184 21.24 5.68 0.14
C LEU A 184 21.29 6.10 -1.33
N PRO A 185 20.16 6.07 -2.05
CA PRO A 185 20.17 6.53 -3.42
C PRO A 185 20.46 8.03 -3.44
N ILE A 186 21.32 8.44 -4.37
CA ILE A 186 21.42 9.84 -4.78
C ILE A 186 20.00 10.25 -5.17
N THR A 187 19.46 11.29 -4.53
CA THR A 187 18.05 11.72 -4.63
C THR A 187 17.50 11.53 -6.04
N PRO A 188 16.62 10.54 -6.27
CA PRO A 188 16.07 10.31 -7.59
C PRO A 188 15.16 11.48 -7.97
N LYS A 189 15.46 12.11 -9.10
CA LYS A 189 14.58 13.13 -9.67
C LYS A 189 13.48 12.41 -10.46
N LEU A 190 12.23 12.59 -10.06
CA LEU A 190 11.10 12.17 -10.88
C LEU A 190 11.17 12.90 -12.23
N ARG A 191 11.25 12.16 -13.31
CA ARG A 191 11.31 12.69 -14.68
C ARG A 191 10.16 12.12 -15.52
N PRO A 192 8.90 12.50 -15.25
CA PRO A 192 7.74 11.92 -15.93
C PRO A 192 7.78 12.15 -17.46
N ILE A 193 8.22 13.34 -17.88
CA ILE A 193 8.36 13.67 -19.31
C ILE A 193 9.42 12.79 -20.00
N ALA A 194 10.52 12.49 -19.31
CA ALA A 194 11.55 11.60 -19.85
C ALA A 194 11.04 10.16 -19.95
N ALA A 195 10.29 9.68 -18.97
CA ALA A 195 9.65 8.37 -18.99
C ALA A 195 8.63 8.27 -20.14
N TYR A 196 7.80 9.29 -20.34
CA TYR A 196 6.86 9.36 -21.46
C TYR A 196 7.59 9.32 -22.82
N LYS A 197 8.66 10.10 -23.00
CA LYS A 197 9.47 10.09 -24.23
C LYS A 197 10.12 8.73 -24.49
N LEU A 198 10.48 7.99 -23.43
CA LEU A 198 11.10 6.66 -23.55
C LEU A 198 10.10 5.61 -24.04
N SER A 199 8.91 5.59 -23.49
CA SER A 199 7.85 4.64 -23.86
C SER A 199 6.44 5.19 -23.55
N PRO A 200 5.81 5.91 -24.49
CA PRO A 200 4.44 6.38 -24.33
C PRO A 200 3.46 5.24 -24.04
N LEU A 201 3.62 4.12 -24.74
CA LEU A 201 2.76 2.93 -24.58
C LEU A 201 2.81 2.40 -23.14
N ALA A 202 3.99 2.30 -22.53
CA ALA A 202 4.13 1.83 -21.15
C ALA A 202 3.45 2.78 -20.16
N ILE A 203 3.54 4.09 -20.37
CA ILE A 203 2.87 5.09 -19.52
C ILE A 203 1.35 4.98 -19.66
N PHE A 204 0.81 4.90 -20.87
CA PHE A 204 -0.63 4.73 -21.08
C PHE A 204 -1.14 3.40 -20.50
N ALA A 205 -0.42 2.29 -20.71
CA ALA A 205 -0.77 1.00 -20.14
C ALA A 205 -0.80 1.05 -18.60
N ALA A 206 0.16 1.72 -17.96
CA ALA A 206 0.21 1.89 -16.50
C ALA A 206 -0.98 2.74 -16.00
N ILE A 207 -1.33 3.82 -16.70
CA ILE A 207 -2.48 4.67 -16.36
C ILE A 207 -3.78 3.85 -16.44
N VAL A 208 -4.01 3.15 -17.56
CA VAL A 208 -5.22 2.34 -17.76
C VAL A 208 -5.32 1.25 -16.70
N ALA A 209 -4.24 0.51 -16.44
CA ALA A 209 -4.21 -0.52 -15.40
C ALA A 209 -4.49 0.06 -14.00
N GLY A 210 -3.93 1.23 -13.69
CA GLY A 210 -4.18 1.94 -12.44
C GLY A 210 -5.64 2.35 -12.28
N LEU A 211 -6.23 2.98 -13.28
CA LEU A 211 -7.63 3.41 -13.28
C LEU A 211 -8.59 2.21 -13.14
N THR A 212 -8.37 1.15 -13.92
CA THR A 212 -9.20 -0.06 -13.87
C THR A 212 -9.12 -0.74 -12.51
N GLY A 213 -7.91 -0.92 -11.98
CA GLY A 213 -7.70 -1.53 -10.67
C GLY A 213 -8.30 -0.71 -9.52
N ALA A 214 -8.20 0.62 -9.60
CA ALA A 214 -8.78 1.53 -8.62
C ALA A 214 -10.31 1.44 -8.60
N SER A 215 -10.93 1.54 -9.77
CA SER A 215 -12.40 1.45 -9.92
C SER A 215 -12.93 0.12 -9.40
N PHE A 216 -12.28 -0.99 -9.77
CA PHE A 216 -12.69 -2.32 -9.33
C PHE A 216 -12.63 -2.49 -7.80
N ARG A 217 -11.58 -2.00 -7.15
CA ARG A 217 -11.40 -2.14 -5.69
C ARG A 217 -12.42 -1.34 -4.88
N MET A 218 -12.88 -0.18 -5.37
CA MET A 218 -13.83 0.68 -4.66
C MET A 218 -15.29 0.36 -5.01
N ILE A 219 -15.58 0.15 -6.29
CA ILE A 219 -16.96 -0.03 -6.78
C ILE A 219 -17.37 -1.50 -6.74
N GLY A 220 -16.43 -2.42 -6.98
CA GLY A 220 -16.69 -3.86 -7.03
C GLY A 220 -17.46 -4.40 -5.81
N PRO A 221 -17.04 -4.13 -4.56
CA PRO A 221 -17.77 -4.59 -3.38
C PRO A 221 -19.19 -4.02 -3.28
N ILE A 222 -19.40 -2.75 -3.66
CA ILE A 222 -20.72 -2.09 -3.64
C ILE A 222 -21.62 -2.72 -4.69
N TYR A 223 -21.09 -2.94 -5.91
CA TYR A 223 -21.82 -3.60 -6.97
C TYR A 223 -22.21 -5.04 -6.58
N GLY A 224 -21.31 -5.78 -5.94
CA GLY A 224 -21.59 -7.12 -5.43
C GLY A 224 -22.76 -7.15 -4.44
N LEU A 225 -22.87 -6.14 -3.55
CA LEU A 225 -24.02 -6.02 -2.64
C LEU A 225 -25.36 -5.72 -3.36
N GLN A 226 -25.33 -5.08 -4.53
CA GLN A 226 -26.53 -4.73 -5.29
C GLN A 226 -27.06 -5.88 -6.15
N VAL A 227 -26.19 -6.79 -6.55
CA VAL A 227 -26.52 -7.88 -7.49
C VAL A 227 -26.78 -9.21 -6.78
N GLY A 228 -26.47 -9.33 -5.47
CA GLY A 228 -26.63 -10.54 -4.65
C GLY A 228 -25.38 -11.38 -4.69
#